data_18ebc3783dd43535c06004a3fa6af6d9
#
_entry.id   18ebc3783dd43535c06004a3fa6af6d9
#
_cell.length_a   1.000
_cell.length_b   1.000
_cell.length_c   1.000
_cell.angle_alpha   90.00
_cell.angle_beta   90.00
_cell.angle_gamma   90.00
#
_symmetry.space_group_name_H-M   'P 1'
#
loop_
_entity.id
_entity.type
_entity.pdbx_description
1 polymer ?
#
loop_
_entity_poly.entity_id
_entity_poly.type
_entity_poly.pdbx_seq_one_letter_code
_entity_poly.pdbx_strand_id
1 'polypeptide(L)'
;SSQFWKKKRADLNRNTGRWLIPSQITSDNCIKTSKYNVVTFLPINLFEQFQEVANTYFLFLLILQLIPQISSLSWFTTIVPLVLVLTITAVKDATDDYFRHKSDNQVNNRQSQVLINGILRQEQWMNVRVGDIIKLENNQFVAADLLLLSSSEPHGLCYIETAELDGETNMKVRQAIPVTSELSDTSKLAHFDGEVICEPPNNKLDKFSGTLYWKDSKHSLSNQNMLLRGCVLRNTEWCFGLVIFAGPDTKLMQNSGRTKFKRTSIDRLMNTLVLWIFGFLVCMGIILAIGNSIWEYEVGACFQIYLPWDEAVDSAFFSGFLSFWSYIIILNTVVPISLYVSVEVIRLGHSYFINWDKKMYCVKRCTPAEARTTTLNEELGQVEYIFSDKTGTLTQNIMVFSKCSVNGRSYGKPGVPKCRQSRVRNQFCCRYD
;
A
#
# COMPACT_ATOMS: atom_id res chain seq x y z
N SER A 1 25.85 20.85 -18.29
CA SER A 1 25.39 22.00 -17.49
C SER A 1 24.12 21.68 -16.69
N SER A 2 23.26 20.75 -17.14
CA SER A 2 22.01 20.39 -16.44
C SER A 2 22.21 19.63 -15.11
N GLN A 3 23.24 18.80 -14.99
CA GLN A 3 23.55 18.08 -13.75
C GLN A 3 24.15 18.97 -12.66
N PHE A 4 24.88 20.01 -13.03
CA PHE A 4 25.47 20.97 -12.09
C PHE A 4 24.39 21.79 -11.37
N TRP A 5 23.35 22.20 -12.11
CA TRP A 5 22.21 22.93 -11.56
C TRP A 5 21.30 22.06 -10.68
N LYS A 6 21.13 20.76 -11.01
CA LYS A 6 20.40 19.80 -10.15
C LYS A 6 21.08 19.64 -8.77
N LYS A 7 22.41 19.59 -8.73
CA LYS A 7 23.17 19.42 -7.48
C LYS A 7 23.14 20.69 -6.62
N LYS A 8 23.28 21.87 -7.23
CA LYS A 8 23.25 23.15 -6.50
C LYS A 8 21.88 23.48 -5.91
N ARG A 9 20.78 23.02 -6.55
CA ARG A 9 19.40 23.19 -6.05
C ARG A 9 19.06 22.22 -4.91
N ALA A 10 19.53 20.99 -4.96
CA ALA A 10 19.36 20.03 -3.87
C ALA A 10 20.07 20.50 -2.58
N ASP A 11 21.21 21.17 -2.73
CA ASP A 11 21.99 21.69 -1.58
C ASP A 11 21.37 22.96 -0.99
N LEU A 12 20.78 23.86 -1.79
CA LEU A 12 20.02 25.02 -1.28
C LEU A 12 18.77 24.60 -0.48
N ASN A 13 18.16 23.48 -0.89
CA ASN A 13 16.92 23.00 -0.31
C ASN A 13 17.11 22.34 1.08
N ARG A 14 18.27 21.75 1.33
CA ARG A 14 18.58 21.11 2.64
C ARG A 14 18.91 22.12 3.73
N ASN A 15 19.48 23.28 3.41
CA ASN A 15 19.99 24.22 4.42
C ASN A 15 19.00 25.32 4.82
N THR A 16 17.96 25.63 4.04
CA THR A 16 17.08 26.78 4.29
C THR A 16 15.64 26.40 4.68
N GLY A 17 15.25 25.14 4.54
CA GLY A 17 13.88 24.67 4.84
C GLY A 17 12.80 25.34 3.98
N ARG A 18 13.17 25.93 2.83
CA ARG A 18 12.27 26.63 1.91
C ARG A 18 12.38 26.03 0.51
N TRP A 19 11.23 25.78 -0.12
CA TRP A 19 11.15 25.36 -1.51
C TRP A 19 10.99 26.58 -2.42
N LEU A 20 11.92 26.72 -3.33
CA LEU A 20 11.80 27.62 -4.49
C LEU A 20 11.21 26.81 -5.64
N ILE A 21 10.10 27.26 -6.20
CA ILE A 21 9.54 26.71 -7.44
C ILE A 21 9.94 27.65 -8.59
N PRO A 22 11.08 27.44 -9.24
CA PRO A 22 11.36 28.08 -10.50
C PRO A 22 10.65 27.27 -11.59
N SER A 23 10.28 27.91 -12.66
CA SER A 23 9.52 27.42 -13.82
C SER A 23 10.05 26.16 -14.55
N GLN A 24 10.95 25.38 -13.96
CA GLN A 24 11.55 24.17 -14.57
C GLN A 24 12.04 23.12 -13.58
N ILE A 25 11.22 22.65 -12.64
CA ILE A 25 11.55 21.46 -11.85
C ILE A 25 10.86 20.25 -12.45
N THR A 26 11.64 19.24 -12.81
CA THR A 26 11.23 18.01 -13.47
C THR A 26 10.86 16.91 -12.48
N SER A 27 9.88 17.10 -11.61
CA SER A 27 9.25 15.98 -10.92
C SER A 27 7.97 15.62 -11.66
N ASP A 28 7.94 14.43 -12.24
CA ASP A 28 6.76 13.93 -12.94
C ASP A 28 5.65 13.60 -11.94
N ASN A 29 4.39 13.80 -12.34
CA ASN A 29 3.21 13.54 -11.50
C ASN A 29 2.80 12.06 -11.51
N CYS A 30 3.73 11.16 -11.81
CA CYS A 30 3.51 9.73 -11.85
C CYS A 30 3.34 9.16 -10.43
N ILE A 31 2.31 8.33 -10.23
CA ILE A 31 2.10 7.55 -9.02
C ILE A 31 2.50 6.12 -9.28
N LYS A 32 3.22 5.53 -8.34
CA LYS A 32 3.54 4.12 -8.31
C LYS A 32 3.25 3.56 -6.92
N THR A 33 2.16 2.81 -6.79
CA THR A 33 1.80 2.06 -5.58
C THR A 33 2.16 0.58 -5.69
N SER A 34 2.40 0.10 -6.92
CA SER A 34 2.89 -1.24 -7.20
C SER A 34 4.28 -1.46 -6.60
N LYS A 35 4.49 -2.67 -6.05
CA LYS A 35 5.69 -3.01 -5.29
C LYS A 35 6.82 -3.53 -6.19
N TYR A 36 6.47 -4.34 -7.18
CA TYR A 36 7.41 -5.04 -8.02
C TYR A 36 7.45 -4.50 -9.45
N ASN A 37 8.57 -4.75 -10.14
CA ASN A 37 8.69 -4.67 -11.58
C ASN A 37 8.86 -6.10 -12.13
N VAL A 38 8.64 -6.31 -13.42
CA VAL A 38 8.77 -7.64 -14.06
C VAL A 38 10.12 -8.29 -13.75
N VAL A 39 11.22 -7.52 -13.76
CA VAL A 39 12.57 -8.04 -13.51
C VAL A 39 12.85 -8.24 -12.01
N THR A 40 12.33 -7.36 -11.16
CA THR A 40 12.61 -7.40 -9.71
C THR A 40 11.64 -8.27 -8.92
N PHE A 41 10.56 -8.74 -9.56
CA PHE A 41 9.54 -9.56 -8.90
C PHE A 41 10.14 -10.81 -8.27
N LEU A 42 10.81 -11.64 -9.08
CA LEU A 42 11.30 -12.94 -8.62
C LEU A 42 12.31 -12.81 -7.45
N PRO A 43 13.40 -12.02 -7.56
CA PRO A 43 14.37 -11.93 -6.47
C PRO A 43 13.83 -11.28 -5.19
N ILE A 44 13.02 -10.23 -5.30
CA ILE A 44 12.48 -9.55 -4.12
C ILE A 44 11.41 -10.43 -3.45
N ASN A 45 10.52 -11.03 -4.23
CA ASN A 45 9.47 -11.90 -3.72
C ASN A 45 10.05 -13.13 -3.03
N LEU A 46 11.04 -13.81 -3.64
CA LEU A 46 11.74 -14.92 -3.00
C LEU A 46 12.41 -14.50 -1.69
N PHE A 47 13.11 -13.36 -1.69
CA PHE A 47 13.74 -12.86 -0.47
C PHE A 47 12.72 -12.61 0.65
N GLU A 48 11.54 -12.06 0.33
CA GLU A 48 10.48 -11.85 1.29
C GLU A 48 9.87 -13.15 1.81
N GLN A 49 9.66 -14.14 0.93
CA GLN A 49 9.14 -15.45 1.32
C GLN A 49 10.13 -16.22 2.22
N PHE A 50 11.44 -16.07 1.99
CA PHE A 50 12.45 -16.67 2.86
C PHE A 50 12.67 -15.89 4.18
N GLN A 51 12.02 -14.78 4.41
CA GLN A 51 11.94 -14.17 5.76
C GLN A 51 10.99 -14.93 6.70
N GLU A 52 10.20 -15.87 6.18
CA GLU A 52 9.40 -16.78 6.99
C GLU A 52 10.26 -17.93 7.49
N VAL A 53 10.19 -18.18 8.80
CA VAL A 53 11.03 -19.18 9.50
C VAL A 53 10.85 -20.55 8.89
N ALA A 54 9.62 -20.95 8.54
CA ALA A 54 9.34 -22.25 7.95
C ALA A 54 10.04 -22.45 6.60
N ASN A 55 9.93 -21.45 5.69
CA ASN A 55 10.55 -21.54 4.37
C ASN A 55 12.09 -21.61 4.47
N THR A 56 12.67 -20.81 5.37
CA THR A 56 14.12 -20.85 5.66
C THR A 56 14.55 -22.19 6.21
N TYR A 57 13.77 -22.79 7.13
CA TYR A 57 14.02 -24.11 7.67
C TYR A 57 14.01 -25.19 6.56
N PHE A 58 13.01 -25.22 5.70
CA PHE A 58 12.95 -26.20 4.61
C PHE A 58 14.04 -25.99 3.56
N LEU A 59 14.44 -24.75 3.29
CA LEU A 59 15.59 -24.48 2.42
C LEU A 59 16.88 -25.02 3.04
N PHE A 60 17.09 -24.83 4.33
CA PHE A 60 18.25 -25.36 5.05
C PHE A 60 18.28 -26.89 4.99
N LEU A 61 17.15 -27.56 5.22
CA LEU A 61 17.03 -29.01 5.08
C LEU A 61 17.35 -29.49 3.66
N LEU A 62 16.85 -28.77 2.65
CA LEU A 62 17.14 -29.11 1.26
C LEU A 62 18.65 -29.06 0.96
N ILE A 63 19.34 -28.03 1.47
CA ILE A 63 20.81 -27.90 1.33
C ILE A 63 21.52 -29.10 2.00
N LEU A 64 21.08 -29.52 3.18
CA LEU A 64 21.63 -30.71 3.86
C LEU A 64 21.39 -31.99 3.07
N GLN A 65 20.21 -32.13 2.45
CA GLN A 65 19.87 -33.31 1.62
C GLN A 65 20.66 -33.41 0.32
N LEU A 66 21.30 -32.33 -0.13
CA LEU A 66 22.19 -32.37 -1.30
C LEU A 66 23.57 -32.95 -1.00
N ILE A 67 23.93 -33.13 0.28
CA ILE A 67 25.23 -33.67 0.70
C ILE A 67 25.10 -35.20 0.76
N PRO A 68 25.79 -35.98 -0.12
CA PRO A 68 25.59 -37.42 -0.20
C PRO A 68 25.94 -38.20 1.08
N GLN A 69 26.94 -37.72 1.87
CA GLN A 69 27.37 -38.35 3.09
C GLN A 69 26.36 -38.28 4.24
N ILE A 70 25.45 -37.32 4.17
CA ILE A 70 24.46 -37.03 5.25
C ILE A 70 23.06 -37.43 4.82
N SER A 71 22.80 -37.40 3.50
CA SER A 71 21.46 -37.57 2.94
C SER A 71 20.97 -39.01 3.08
N SER A 72 19.98 -39.21 3.95
CA SER A 72 19.27 -40.47 4.14
C SER A 72 17.91 -40.50 3.41
N LEU A 73 17.39 -39.35 2.96
CA LEU A 73 16.12 -39.18 2.31
C LEU A 73 16.29 -38.55 0.92
N SER A 74 15.40 -38.88 0.00
CA SER A 74 15.38 -38.27 -1.33
C SER A 74 15.06 -36.75 -1.22
N TRP A 75 15.84 -35.90 -1.87
CA TRP A 75 15.67 -34.46 -1.93
C TRP A 75 14.31 -34.04 -2.52
N PHE A 76 13.67 -34.90 -3.32
CA PHE A 76 12.35 -34.65 -3.88
C PHE A 76 11.25 -34.48 -2.82
N THR A 77 11.38 -35.14 -1.67
CA THR A 77 10.37 -35.08 -0.61
C THR A 77 10.25 -33.69 0.02
N THR A 78 11.32 -32.93 -0.01
CA THR A 78 11.36 -31.57 0.56
C THR A 78 11.18 -30.48 -0.51
N ILE A 79 11.77 -30.67 -1.71
CA ILE A 79 11.72 -29.63 -2.74
C ILE A 79 10.32 -29.46 -3.31
N VAL A 80 9.57 -30.55 -3.54
CA VAL A 80 8.25 -30.46 -4.18
C VAL A 80 7.25 -29.66 -3.34
N PRO A 81 7.05 -29.94 -2.05
CA PRO A 81 6.19 -29.12 -1.21
C PRO A 81 6.67 -27.68 -1.05
N LEU A 82 7.99 -27.47 -0.92
CA LEU A 82 8.56 -26.12 -0.78
C LEU A 82 8.29 -25.30 -2.04
N VAL A 83 8.57 -25.82 -3.23
CA VAL A 83 8.28 -25.14 -4.51
C VAL A 83 6.80 -24.87 -4.67
N LEU A 84 5.93 -25.79 -4.23
CA LEU A 84 4.48 -25.60 -4.28
C LEU A 84 4.05 -24.39 -3.43
N VAL A 85 4.49 -24.30 -2.17
CA VAL A 85 4.17 -23.18 -1.29
C VAL A 85 4.69 -21.86 -1.88
N LEU A 86 5.97 -21.82 -2.28
CA LEU A 86 6.57 -20.64 -2.87
C LEU A 86 5.84 -20.19 -4.14
N THR A 87 5.40 -21.14 -4.97
CA THR A 87 4.66 -20.82 -6.21
C THR A 87 3.27 -20.28 -5.92
N ILE A 88 2.52 -20.87 -4.99
CA ILE A 88 1.18 -20.39 -4.59
C ILE A 88 1.28 -18.95 -4.08
N THR A 89 2.23 -18.69 -3.20
CA THR A 89 2.45 -17.34 -2.64
C THR A 89 2.91 -16.35 -3.72
N ALA A 90 3.82 -16.76 -4.61
CA ALA A 90 4.27 -15.91 -5.70
C ALA A 90 3.15 -15.56 -6.70
N VAL A 91 2.28 -16.51 -7.06
CA VAL A 91 1.13 -16.26 -7.95
C VAL A 91 0.15 -15.27 -7.31
N LYS A 92 -0.11 -15.42 -6.01
CA LYS A 92 -0.94 -14.51 -5.25
C LYS A 92 -0.37 -13.09 -5.25
N ASP A 93 0.90 -12.93 -4.89
CA ASP A 93 1.57 -11.63 -4.83
C ASP A 93 1.66 -10.98 -6.23
N ALA A 94 1.88 -11.78 -7.28
CA ALA A 94 1.86 -11.30 -8.66
C ALA A 94 0.48 -10.79 -9.07
N THR A 95 -0.59 -11.48 -8.65
CA THR A 95 -1.98 -11.08 -8.95
C THR A 95 -2.33 -9.77 -8.24
N ASP A 96 -1.98 -9.65 -6.98
CA ASP A 96 -2.22 -8.43 -6.19
C ASP A 96 -1.45 -7.23 -6.78
N ASP A 97 -0.19 -7.43 -7.16
CA ASP A 97 0.63 -6.37 -7.75
C ASP A 97 0.15 -5.99 -9.16
N TYR A 98 -0.36 -6.93 -9.94
CA TYR A 98 -0.98 -6.67 -11.23
C TYR A 98 -2.20 -5.74 -11.10
N PHE A 99 -3.07 -5.97 -10.12
CA PHE A 99 -4.21 -5.08 -9.86
C PHE A 99 -3.76 -3.69 -9.41
N ARG A 100 -2.69 -3.59 -8.62
CA ARG A 100 -2.08 -2.29 -8.26
C ARG A 100 -1.53 -1.56 -9.49
N HIS A 101 -0.79 -2.23 -10.34
CA HIS A 101 -0.31 -1.68 -11.61
C HIS A 101 -1.46 -1.19 -12.50
N LYS A 102 -2.54 -1.95 -12.59
CA LYS A 102 -3.73 -1.56 -13.35
C LYS A 102 -4.36 -0.29 -12.78
N SER A 103 -4.48 -0.20 -11.45
CA SER A 103 -5.00 0.99 -10.77
C SER A 103 -4.09 2.20 -10.97
N ASP A 104 -2.78 2.03 -10.79
CA ASP A 104 -1.78 3.09 -11.03
C ASP A 104 -1.90 3.64 -12.47
N ASN A 105 -2.00 2.75 -13.46
CA ASN A 105 -2.16 3.13 -14.86
C ASN A 105 -3.48 3.88 -15.13
N GLN A 106 -4.58 3.48 -14.49
CA GLN A 106 -5.86 4.18 -14.63
C GLN A 106 -5.77 5.62 -14.12
N VAL A 107 -5.06 5.85 -13.01
CA VAL A 107 -4.89 7.19 -12.44
C VAL A 107 -3.91 8.01 -13.27
N ASN A 108 -2.76 7.45 -13.64
CA ASN A 108 -1.69 8.12 -14.37
C ASN A 108 -2.12 8.54 -15.79
N ASN A 109 -3.01 7.78 -16.43
CA ASN A 109 -3.51 8.05 -17.78
C ASN A 109 -4.75 8.98 -17.81
N ARG A 110 -5.25 9.48 -16.67
CA ARG A 110 -6.31 10.50 -16.67
C ARG A 110 -5.82 11.74 -17.42
N GLN A 111 -6.74 12.42 -18.09
CA GLN A 111 -6.43 13.61 -18.88
C GLN A 111 -6.63 14.88 -18.07
N SER A 112 -5.80 15.88 -18.31
CA SER A 112 -5.91 17.22 -17.77
C SER A 112 -5.51 18.26 -18.83
N GLN A 113 -6.09 19.46 -18.76
CA GLN A 113 -5.77 20.56 -19.69
C GLN A 113 -4.61 21.36 -19.12
N VAL A 114 -3.45 21.29 -19.77
CA VAL A 114 -2.23 22.00 -19.38
C VAL A 114 -1.96 23.13 -20.36
N LEU A 115 -1.60 24.30 -19.83
CA LEU A 115 -1.21 25.46 -20.63
C LEU A 115 0.25 25.34 -21.06
N ILE A 116 0.49 25.05 -22.35
CA ILE A 116 1.82 24.91 -22.93
C ILE A 116 1.98 25.97 -24.05
N ASN A 117 2.94 26.86 -23.88
CA ASN A 117 3.21 27.94 -24.85
C ASN A 117 1.96 28.78 -25.20
N GLY A 118 1.13 29.07 -24.22
CA GLY A 118 -0.10 29.85 -24.39
C GLY A 118 -1.31 29.10 -24.99
N ILE A 119 -1.15 27.81 -25.28
CA ILE A 119 -2.22 26.96 -25.83
C ILE A 119 -2.56 25.86 -24.84
N LEU A 120 -3.85 25.63 -24.57
CA LEU A 120 -4.33 24.52 -23.76
C LEU A 120 -4.19 23.22 -24.54
N ARG A 121 -3.48 22.25 -23.97
CA ARG A 121 -3.30 20.90 -24.51
C ARG A 121 -3.81 19.86 -23.51
N GLN A 122 -4.36 18.78 -24.04
CA GLN A 122 -4.72 17.61 -23.24
C GLN A 122 -3.45 16.81 -22.95
N GLU A 123 -3.10 16.69 -21.69
CA GLU A 123 -1.94 15.91 -21.23
C GLU A 123 -2.39 14.89 -20.20
N GLN A 124 -1.67 13.75 -20.17
CA GLN A 124 -1.90 12.74 -19.14
C GLN A 124 -1.41 13.27 -17.78
N TRP A 125 -2.06 12.85 -16.71
CA TRP A 125 -1.68 13.24 -15.34
C TRP A 125 -0.22 12.96 -15.03
N MET A 126 0.33 11.83 -15.53
CA MET A 126 1.73 11.47 -15.31
C MET A 126 2.71 12.48 -15.91
N ASN A 127 2.33 13.20 -16.96
CA ASN A 127 3.18 14.15 -17.67
C ASN A 127 3.14 15.56 -17.09
N VAL A 128 2.19 15.84 -16.19
CA VAL A 128 2.07 17.13 -15.51
C VAL A 128 3.29 17.35 -14.62
N ARG A 129 3.85 18.57 -14.66
CA ARG A 129 5.07 18.93 -13.93
C ARG A 129 4.85 20.09 -12.99
N VAL A 130 5.69 20.17 -11.97
CA VAL A 130 5.74 21.34 -11.08
C VAL A 130 6.09 22.59 -11.88
N GLY A 131 5.27 23.64 -11.76
CA GLY A 131 5.36 24.87 -12.51
C GLY A 131 4.43 24.94 -13.74
N ASP A 132 3.74 23.86 -14.09
CA ASP A 132 2.71 23.88 -15.13
C ASP A 132 1.44 24.60 -14.62
N ILE A 133 0.74 25.26 -15.53
CA ILE A 133 -0.58 25.84 -15.26
C ILE A 133 -1.64 24.92 -15.83
N ILE A 134 -2.55 24.47 -14.98
CA ILE A 134 -3.65 23.56 -15.33
C ILE A 134 -4.95 24.33 -15.33
N LYS A 135 -5.77 24.12 -16.36
CA LYS A 135 -7.20 24.49 -16.39
C LYS A 135 -8.02 23.32 -15.88
N LEU A 136 -8.87 23.59 -14.92
CA LEU A 136 -9.88 22.64 -14.41
C LEU A 136 -11.26 23.15 -14.77
N GLU A 137 -12.15 22.25 -15.10
CA GLU A 137 -13.57 22.49 -15.38
C GLU A 137 -14.43 21.83 -14.31
N ASN A 138 -15.70 22.25 -14.24
CA ASN A 138 -16.64 21.73 -13.24
C ASN A 138 -16.70 20.18 -13.27
N ASN A 139 -16.73 19.57 -12.09
CA ASN A 139 -16.72 18.11 -11.85
C ASN A 139 -15.41 17.39 -12.22
N GLN A 140 -14.34 18.10 -12.53
CA GLN A 140 -13.03 17.48 -12.75
C GLN A 140 -12.24 17.31 -11.45
N PHE A 141 -11.45 16.25 -11.39
CA PHE A 141 -10.50 15.99 -10.31
C PHE A 141 -9.26 16.83 -10.46
N VAL A 142 -8.74 17.29 -9.34
CA VAL A 142 -7.46 18.00 -9.26
C VAL A 142 -6.31 17.00 -9.39
N ALA A 143 -5.47 17.18 -10.43
CA ALA A 143 -4.42 16.24 -10.81
C ALA A 143 -3.18 16.27 -9.89
N ALA A 144 -2.89 17.42 -9.28
CA ALA A 144 -1.72 17.71 -8.44
C ALA A 144 -2.08 18.76 -7.39
N ASP A 145 -1.18 19.08 -6.47
CA ASP A 145 -1.44 20.18 -5.53
C ASP A 145 -1.19 21.52 -6.24
N LEU A 146 -2.24 22.33 -6.40
CA LEU A 146 -2.28 23.55 -7.18
C LEU A 146 -2.42 24.79 -6.30
N LEU A 147 -1.71 25.84 -6.64
CA LEU A 147 -2.00 27.19 -6.19
C LEU A 147 -3.07 27.79 -7.12
N LEU A 148 -4.23 28.18 -6.58
CA LEU A 148 -5.31 28.80 -7.34
C LEU A 148 -4.88 30.20 -7.82
N LEU A 149 -4.83 30.40 -9.13
CA LEU A 149 -4.49 31.68 -9.74
C LEU A 149 -5.72 32.49 -10.06
N SER A 150 -6.70 31.90 -10.74
CA SER A 150 -7.95 32.58 -11.17
C SER A 150 -9.09 31.59 -11.29
N SER A 151 -10.32 32.07 -11.24
CA SER A 151 -11.54 31.27 -11.43
C SER A 151 -12.62 32.07 -12.16
N SER A 152 -13.66 31.36 -12.63
CA SER A 152 -14.85 31.97 -13.25
C SER A 152 -15.73 32.75 -12.27
N GLU A 153 -15.59 32.46 -10.96
CA GLU A 153 -16.44 33.07 -9.94
C GLU A 153 -15.92 34.45 -9.51
N PRO A 154 -16.83 35.36 -9.06
CA PRO A 154 -16.46 36.66 -8.55
C PRO A 154 -15.43 36.57 -7.42
N HIS A 155 -14.52 37.53 -7.34
CA HIS A 155 -13.47 37.62 -6.32
C HIS A 155 -12.48 36.42 -6.33
N GLY A 156 -12.40 35.66 -7.42
CA GLY A 156 -11.53 34.49 -7.51
C GLY A 156 -11.92 33.33 -6.58
N LEU A 157 -13.19 33.22 -6.23
CA LEU A 157 -13.70 32.14 -5.40
C LEU A 157 -13.74 30.83 -6.21
N CYS A 158 -13.53 29.71 -5.53
CA CYS A 158 -13.55 28.39 -6.09
C CYS A 158 -14.14 27.41 -5.07
N TYR A 159 -15.05 26.58 -5.50
CA TYR A 159 -15.71 25.59 -4.64
C TYR A 159 -15.16 24.21 -4.92
N ILE A 160 -14.71 23.52 -3.88
CA ILE A 160 -14.16 22.17 -3.99
C ILE A 160 -14.84 21.20 -3.03
N GLU A 161 -14.95 19.97 -3.46
CA GLU A 161 -15.35 18.84 -2.65
C GLU A 161 -14.09 18.04 -2.28
N THR A 162 -13.93 17.70 -0.99
CA THR A 162 -12.77 16.98 -0.46
C THR A 162 -13.08 15.55 -0.05
N ALA A 163 -14.15 14.95 -0.60
CA ALA A 163 -14.62 13.61 -0.23
C ALA A 163 -13.54 12.51 -0.31
N GLU A 164 -12.64 12.60 -1.30
CA GLU A 164 -11.53 11.65 -1.46
C GLU A 164 -10.40 11.84 -0.42
N LEU A 165 -10.35 12.99 0.26
CA LEU A 165 -9.30 13.31 1.24
C LEU A 165 -9.74 13.06 2.68
N ASP A 166 -10.93 13.56 3.03
CA ASP A 166 -11.46 13.56 4.39
C ASP A 166 -12.86 12.95 4.52
N GLY A 167 -13.41 12.44 3.42
CA GLY A 167 -14.75 11.85 3.38
C GLY A 167 -15.88 12.88 3.44
N GLU A 168 -15.59 14.18 3.49
CA GLU A 168 -16.60 15.21 3.59
C GLU A 168 -17.07 15.67 2.20
N THR A 169 -18.37 15.61 1.96
CA THR A 169 -19.01 16.11 0.73
C THR A 169 -19.41 17.58 0.83
N ASN A 170 -19.17 18.22 1.97
CA ASN A 170 -19.40 19.65 2.14
C ASN A 170 -18.47 20.42 1.23
N MET A 171 -19.01 21.36 0.48
CA MET A 171 -18.21 22.23 -0.37
C MET A 171 -17.37 23.16 0.49
N LYS A 172 -16.07 23.14 0.26
CA LYS A 172 -15.10 24.06 0.88
C LYS A 172 -14.78 25.16 -0.12
N VAL A 173 -14.70 26.38 0.39
CA VAL A 173 -14.35 27.55 -0.41
C VAL A 173 -12.85 27.71 -0.44
N ARG A 174 -12.31 27.97 -1.63
CA ARG A 174 -10.95 28.38 -1.88
C ARG A 174 -10.94 29.72 -2.61
N GLN A 175 -9.90 30.52 -2.44
CA GLN A 175 -9.85 31.85 -3.01
C GLN A 175 -8.49 32.12 -3.65
N ALA A 176 -8.52 32.62 -4.87
CA ALA A 176 -7.32 33.11 -5.53
C ALA A 176 -6.83 34.40 -4.88
N ILE A 177 -5.56 34.69 -5.04
CA ILE A 177 -5.01 35.98 -4.59
C ILE A 177 -5.62 37.09 -5.45
N PRO A 178 -6.05 38.24 -4.88
CA PRO A 178 -6.69 39.30 -5.64
C PRO A 178 -5.89 39.76 -6.86
N VAL A 179 -4.58 39.80 -6.75
CA VAL A 179 -3.69 40.23 -7.85
C VAL A 179 -3.66 39.23 -9.00
N THR A 180 -3.74 37.92 -8.73
CA THR A 180 -3.76 36.86 -9.77
C THR A 180 -5.16 36.60 -10.32
N SER A 181 -6.22 36.95 -9.58
CA SER A 181 -7.61 36.72 -9.99
C SER A 181 -8.01 37.40 -11.29
N GLU A 182 -7.29 38.47 -11.67
CA GLU A 182 -7.46 39.17 -12.95
C GLU A 182 -6.88 38.42 -14.16
N LEU A 183 -6.12 37.35 -13.93
CA LEU A 183 -5.51 36.53 -14.99
C LEU A 183 -6.51 35.49 -15.52
N SER A 184 -7.58 35.94 -16.13
CA SER A 184 -8.62 35.06 -16.71
C SER A 184 -8.30 34.57 -18.13
N ASP A 185 -7.35 35.20 -18.79
CA ASP A 185 -7.01 34.91 -20.18
C ASP A 185 -5.74 34.06 -20.31
N THR A 186 -5.76 33.05 -21.18
CA THR A 186 -4.63 32.14 -21.44
C THR A 186 -3.38 32.87 -21.91
N SER A 187 -3.54 33.97 -22.65
CA SER A 187 -2.43 34.79 -23.12
C SER A 187 -1.72 35.52 -21.97
N LYS A 188 -2.47 35.99 -20.98
CA LYS A 188 -1.90 36.62 -19.78
C LYS A 188 -1.25 35.59 -18.86
N LEU A 189 -1.86 34.40 -18.71
CA LEU A 189 -1.33 33.31 -17.92
C LEU A 189 -0.04 32.72 -18.53
N ALA A 190 0.11 32.75 -19.86
CA ALA A 190 1.35 32.30 -20.53
C ALA A 190 2.56 33.16 -20.19
N HIS A 191 2.35 34.42 -19.80
CA HIS A 191 3.41 35.35 -19.39
C HIS A 191 3.53 35.48 -17.85
N PHE A 192 2.91 34.56 -17.11
CA PHE A 192 3.04 34.52 -15.66
C PHE A 192 4.44 34.08 -15.24
N ASP A 193 5.17 34.95 -14.59
CA ASP A 193 6.59 34.78 -14.17
C ASP A 193 6.74 34.83 -12.64
N GLY A 194 5.63 34.61 -11.90
CA GLY A 194 5.65 34.64 -10.43
C GLY A 194 6.53 33.56 -9.82
N GLU A 195 7.29 33.92 -8.78
CA GLU A 195 8.12 33.01 -8.01
C GLU A 195 7.41 32.62 -6.72
N VAL A 196 7.26 31.32 -6.44
CA VAL A 196 6.63 30.79 -5.23
C VAL A 196 7.67 30.20 -4.31
N ILE A 197 7.75 30.71 -3.09
CA ILE A 197 8.54 30.13 -2.01
C ILE A 197 7.57 29.53 -0.98
N CYS A 198 7.65 28.23 -0.74
CA CYS A 198 6.76 27.53 0.17
C CYS A 198 7.49 26.55 1.09
N GLU A 199 6.78 25.99 2.02
CA GLU A 199 7.25 24.90 2.86
C GLU A 199 7.60 23.65 2.03
N PRO A 200 8.51 22.76 2.52
CA PRO A 200 8.78 21.49 1.86
C PRO A 200 7.53 20.58 1.86
N PRO A 201 7.47 19.58 0.96
CA PRO A 201 6.38 18.62 0.94
C PRO A 201 6.14 17.99 2.31
N ASN A 202 4.88 17.98 2.75
CA ASN A 202 4.47 17.43 4.04
C ASN A 202 3.07 16.82 3.96
N ASN A 203 2.70 16.09 5.00
CA ASN A 203 1.43 15.37 5.10
C ASN A 203 0.27 16.17 5.73
N LYS A 204 0.46 17.46 6.04
CA LYS A 204 -0.55 18.29 6.71
C LYS A 204 -1.55 18.81 5.69
N LEU A 205 -2.75 18.21 5.62
CA LEU A 205 -3.81 18.59 4.67
C LEU A 205 -4.44 19.97 4.98
N ASP A 206 -4.44 20.34 6.25
CA ASP A 206 -5.09 21.56 6.77
C ASP A 206 -4.19 22.80 6.78
N LYS A 207 -2.89 22.64 6.53
CA LYS A 207 -1.90 23.71 6.65
C LYS A 207 -1.06 23.84 5.40
N PHE A 208 -0.88 25.05 4.96
CA PHE A 208 0.06 25.45 3.93
C PHE A 208 0.59 26.85 4.23
N SER A 209 1.88 27.04 4.08
CA SER A 209 2.55 28.31 4.25
C SER A 209 3.50 28.58 3.10
N GLY A 210 3.33 29.73 2.47
CA GLY A 210 4.18 30.13 1.36
C GLY A 210 4.09 31.63 1.08
N THR A 211 4.83 32.06 0.08
CA THR A 211 4.87 33.43 -0.39
C THR A 211 5.00 33.43 -1.92
N LEU A 212 4.15 34.20 -2.56
CA LEU A 212 4.27 34.51 -3.98
C LEU A 212 4.95 35.87 -4.17
N TYR A 213 6.01 35.90 -4.94
CA TYR A 213 6.66 37.13 -5.43
C TYR A 213 6.27 37.37 -6.87
N TRP A 214 5.57 38.46 -7.14
CA TRP A 214 5.11 38.80 -8.47
C TRP A 214 4.96 40.30 -8.61
N LYS A 215 5.45 40.87 -9.74
CA LYS A 215 5.44 42.31 -10.01
C LYS A 215 5.98 43.15 -8.84
N ASP A 216 7.16 42.78 -8.33
CA ASP A 216 7.85 43.44 -7.21
C ASP A 216 7.04 43.50 -5.90
N SER A 217 5.96 42.74 -5.81
CA SER A 217 5.12 42.63 -4.62
C SER A 217 5.19 41.24 -4.00
N LYS A 218 5.00 41.20 -2.67
CA LYS A 218 5.06 39.99 -1.88
C LYS A 218 3.67 39.67 -1.34
N HIS A 219 3.16 38.47 -1.67
CA HIS A 219 1.83 38.01 -1.22
C HIS A 219 1.96 36.74 -0.38
N SER A 220 1.37 36.74 0.81
CA SER A 220 1.35 35.53 1.66
C SER A 220 0.37 34.52 1.11
N LEU A 221 0.77 33.23 1.13
CA LEU A 221 -0.05 32.10 0.73
C LEU A 221 -0.46 31.31 1.95
N SER A 222 -1.70 30.86 1.94
CA SER A 222 -2.29 30.01 2.97
C SER A 222 -3.00 28.81 2.36
N ASN A 223 -3.51 27.92 3.21
CA ASN A 223 -4.30 26.77 2.76
C ASN A 223 -5.57 27.16 1.98
N GLN A 224 -6.05 28.40 2.14
CA GLN A 224 -7.21 28.91 1.39
C GLN A 224 -6.93 29.11 -0.10
N ASN A 225 -5.65 29.22 -0.47
CA ASN A 225 -5.22 29.42 -1.86
C ASN A 225 -4.87 28.11 -2.58
N MET A 226 -4.97 26.95 -1.88
CA MET A 226 -4.53 25.67 -2.40
C MET A 226 -5.70 24.76 -2.78
N LEU A 227 -5.56 24.11 -3.95
CA LEU A 227 -6.38 22.99 -4.38
C LEU A 227 -5.54 21.71 -4.27
N LEU A 228 -5.93 20.80 -3.40
CA LEU A 228 -5.17 19.58 -3.16
C LEU A 228 -5.52 18.50 -4.19
N ARG A 229 -4.58 17.66 -4.52
CA ARG A 229 -4.77 16.48 -5.37
C ARG A 229 -5.92 15.61 -4.83
N GLY A 230 -6.81 15.14 -5.72
CA GLY A 230 -7.95 14.30 -5.37
C GLY A 230 -9.22 15.09 -4.99
N CYS A 231 -9.15 16.41 -4.77
CA CYS A 231 -10.34 17.23 -4.68
C CYS A 231 -11.08 17.27 -6.03
N VAL A 232 -12.38 17.53 -5.98
CA VAL A 232 -13.23 17.74 -7.16
C VAL A 232 -13.69 19.18 -7.21
N LEU A 233 -13.53 19.83 -8.35
CA LEU A 233 -14.07 21.17 -8.60
C LEU A 233 -15.60 21.11 -8.66
N ARG A 234 -16.30 21.96 -7.90
CA ARG A 234 -17.76 22.04 -7.86
C ARG A 234 -18.22 23.50 -8.01
N ASN A 235 -19.41 23.69 -8.51
CA ASN A 235 -20.07 25.01 -8.60
C ASN A 235 -19.15 26.14 -9.14
N THR A 236 -18.17 25.80 -9.95
CA THR A 236 -17.21 26.71 -10.57
C THR A 236 -17.04 26.25 -12.00
N GLU A 237 -17.30 27.12 -12.97
CA GLU A 237 -17.26 26.74 -14.38
C GLU A 237 -15.86 26.32 -14.80
N TRP A 238 -14.86 27.15 -14.46
CA TRP A 238 -13.46 26.85 -14.68
C TRP A 238 -12.57 27.54 -13.63
N CYS A 239 -11.38 26.97 -13.41
CA CYS A 239 -10.31 27.63 -12.68
C CYS A 239 -8.94 27.28 -13.27
N PHE A 240 -7.97 28.17 -13.05
CA PHE A 240 -6.56 27.96 -13.38
C PHE A 240 -5.72 27.83 -12.10
N GLY A 241 -4.88 26.83 -12.07
CA GLY A 241 -3.97 26.59 -10.96
C GLY A 241 -2.55 26.30 -11.40
N LEU A 242 -1.58 26.81 -10.65
CA LEU A 242 -0.15 26.55 -10.81
C LEU A 242 0.22 25.31 -10.00
N VAL A 243 0.84 24.32 -10.60
CA VAL A 243 1.30 23.10 -9.92
C VAL A 243 2.46 23.41 -8.97
N ILE A 244 2.27 23.15 -7.68
CA ILE A 244 3.28 23.33 -6.64
C ILE A 244 3.94 22.01 -6.25
N PHE A 245 3.12 20.98 -5.97
CA PHE A 245 3.60 19.63 -5.70
C PHE A 245 2.98 18.64 -6.68
N ALA A 246 3.78 17.70 -7.16
CA ALA A 246 3.38 16.68 -8.12
C ALA A 246 3.80 15.28 -7.64
N GLY A 247 3.07 14.25 -8.05
CA GLY A 247 3.38 12.85 -7.78
C GLY A 247 3.48 12.51 -6.29
N PRO A 248 4.60 11.92 -5.86
CA PRO A 248 4.82 11.51 -4.47
C PRO A 248 4.89 12.67 -3.48
N ASP A 249 5.17 13.90 -3.96
CA ASP A 249 5.33 15.09 -3.12
C ASP A 249 3.99 15.74 -2.78
N THR A 250 2.89 15.33 -3.39
CA THR A 250 1.56 15.84 -3.06
C THR A 250 1.15 15.45 -1.64
N LYS A 251 0.39 16.32 -0.97
CA LYS A 251 -0.05 16.09 0.41
C LYS A 251 -0.84 14.80 0.57
N LEU A 252 -1.64 14.43 -0.43
CA LEU A 252 -2.36 13.16 -0.46
C LEU A 252 -1.39 11.96 -0.44
N MET A 253 -0.36 11.97 -1.28
CA MET A 253 0.60 10.88 -1.37
C MET A 253 1.54 10.81 -0.16
N GLN A 254 1.85 11.95 0.45
CA GLN A 254 2.60 11.99 1.73
C GLN A 254 1.81 11.40 2.91
N ASN A 255 0.47 11.37 2.84
CA ASN A 255 -0.38 10.69 3.80
C ASN A 255 -0.55 9.18 3.51
N SER A 256 -0.31 8.74 2.28
CA SER A 256 -0.32 7.32 1.97
C SER A 256 0.93 6.66 2.56
N GLY A 257 0.74 5.85 3.61
CA GLY A 257 1.83 5.10 4.24
C GLY A 257 2.43 4.06 3.30
N ARG A 258 3.70 3.71 3.53
CA ARG A 258 4.32 2.57 2.84
C ARG A 258 3.55 1.30 3.19
N THR A 259 3.25 0.50 2.19
CA THR A 259 2.63 -0.81 2.39
C THR A 259 3.56 -1.69 3.23
N LYS A 260 3.09 -2.08 4.42
CA LYS A 260 3.79 -3.04 5.28
C LYS A 260 3.09 -4.39 5.16
N PHE A 261 3.89 -5.45 5.15
CA PHE A 261 3.34 -6.80 5.23
C PHE A 261 2.69 -7.01 6.61
N LYS A 262 1.41 -7.37 6.63
CA LYS A 262 0.68 -7.67 7.86
C LYS A 262 0.79 -9.16 8.15
N ARG A 263 1.26 -9.51 9.35
CA ARG A 263 1.31 -10.89 9.84
C ARG A 263 0.21 -11.10 10.84
N THR A 264 -0.50 -12.22 10.72
CA THR A 264 -1.56 -12.62 11.65
C THR A 264 -0.99 -13.17 12.96
N SER A 265 -1.84 -13.27 13.97
CA SER A 265 -1.50 -13.92 15.23
C SER A 265 -1.12 -15.38 15.02
N ILE A 266 -1.79 -16.07 14.09
CA ILE A 266 -1.52 -17.46 13.73
C ILE A 266 -0.16 -17.62 13.07
N ASP A 267 0.24 -16.72 12.14
CA ASP A 267 1.57 -16.76 11.53
C ASP A 267 2.69 -16.62 12.56
N ARG A 268 2.50 -15.75 13.56
CA ARG A 268 3.45 -15.60 14.67
C ARG A 268 3.53 -16.85 15.54
N LEU A 269 2.37 -17.44 15.87
CA LEU A 269 2.31 -18.68 16.63
C LEU A 269 2.99 -19.83 15.88
N MET A 270 2.71 -19.99 14.58
CA MET A 270 3.33 -21.01 13.74
C MET A 270 4.86 -20.85 13.66
N ASN A 271 5.36 -19.63 13.46
CA ASN A 271 6.80 -19.38 13.47
C ASN A 271 7.44 -19.73 14.82
N THR A 272 6.79 -19.39 15.92
CA THR A 272 7.25 -19.73 17.27
C THR A 272 7.27 -21.25 17.49
N LEU A 273 6.21 -21.93 17.04
CA LEU A 273 6.10 -23.39 17.14
C LEU A 273 7.19 -24.11 16.35
N VAL A 274 7.47 -23.65 15.12
CA VAL A 274 8.58 -24.22 14.31
C VAL A 274 9.92 -24.07 15.01
N LEU A 275 10.18 -22.91 15.63
CA LEU A 275 11.43 -22.70 16.40
C LEU A 275 11.52 -23.65 17.59
N TRP A 276 10.43 -23.89 18.32
CA TRP A 276 10.42 -24.87 19.42
C TRP A 276 10.63 -26.29 18.94
N ILE A 277 9.97 -26.70 17.84
CA ILE A 277 10.16 -28.03 17.25
C ILE A 277 11.60 -28.19 16.78
N PHE A 278 12.18 -27.17 16.11
CA PHE A 278 13.58 -27.21 15.68
C PHE A 278 14.54 -27.34 16.86
N GLY A 279 14.31 -26.58 17.93
CA GLY A 279 15.11 -26.73 19.17
C GLY A 279 15.02 -28.14 19.76
N PHE A 280 13.81 -28.72 19.79
CA PHE A 280 13.62 -30.10 20.21
C PHE A 280 14.36 -31.10 19.30
N LEU A 281 14.28 -30.94 17.97
CA LEU A 281 14.99 -31.79 17.01
C LEU A 281 16.52 -31.73 17.19
N VAL A 282 17.06 -30.54 17.42
CA VAL A 282 18.49 -30.37 17.70
C VAL A 282 18.88 -31.11 18.97
N CYS A 283 18.11 -30.97 20.06
CA CYS A 283 18.40 -31.70 21.32
C CYS A 283 18.32 -33.22 21.12
N MET A 284 17.31 -33.72 20.42
CA MET A 284 17.21 -35.15 20.10
C MET A 284 18.36 -35.63 19.24
N GLY A 285 18.72 -34.85 18.19
CA GLY A 285 19.83 -35.15 17.32
C GLY A 285 21.18 -35.24 18.07
N ILE A 286 21.42 -34.35 19.04
CA ILE A 286 22.61 -34.38 19.87
C ILE A 286 22.64 -35.66 20.73
N ILE A 287 21.52 -36.00 21.39
CA ILE A 287 21.43 -37.19 22.23
C ILE A 287 21.71 -38.47 21.40
N LEU A 288 21.08 -38.55 20.21
CA LEU A 288 21.27 -39.69 19.30
C LEU A 288 22.71 -39.76 18.77
N ALA A 289 23.29 -38.62 18.40
CA ALA A 289 24.68 -38.56 17.91
C ALA A 289 25.71 -38.99 18.99
N ILE A 290 25.49 -38.56 20.25
CA ILE A 290 26.35 -39.01 21.39
C ILE A 290 26.18 -40.51 21.61
N GLY A 291 24.94 -41.01 21.59
CA GLY A 291 24.69 -42.46 21.72
C GLY A 291 25.31 -43.26 20.59
N ASN A 292 25.26 -42.76 19.34
CA ASN A 292 25.93 -43.40 18.20
C ASN A 292 27.47 -43.40 18.36
N SER A 293 28.05 -42.28 18.78
CA SER A 293 29.51 -42.18 19.00
C SER A 293 30.00 -43.15 20.10
N ILE A 294 29.26 -43.27 21.19
CA ILE A 294 29.58 -44.22 22.27
C ILE A 294 29.47 -45.65 21.78
N TRP A 295 28.37 -45.98 21.08
CA TRP A 295 28.18 -47.33 20.53
C TRP A 295 29.27 -47.70 19.54
N GLU A 296 29.64 -46.82 18.63
CA GLU A 296 30.69 -47.06 17.66
C GLU A 296 32.09 -47.21 18.30
N TYR A 297 32.35 -46.44 19.37
CA TYR A 297 33.60 -46.54 20.10
C TYR A 297 33.73 -47.89 20.86
N GLU A 298 32.69 -48.34 21.55
CA GLU A 298 32.72 -49.52 22.38
C GLU A 298 32.47 -50.81 21.61
N VAL A 299 31.51 -50.80 20.68
CA VAL A 299 31.02 -52.02 19.98
C VAL A 299 31.34 -52.01 18.51
N GLY A 300 31.11 -50.94 17.81
CA GLY A 300 31.25 -50.80 16.35
C GLY A 300 32.68 -51.06 15.89
N ALA A 301 33.70 -50.62 16.66
CA ALA A 301 35.09 -50.88 16.34
C ALA A 301 35.43 -52.38 16.28
N CYS A 302 34.75 -53.21 17.06
CA CYS A 302 34.92 -54.66 17.05
C CYS A 302 34.27 -55.33 15.83
N PHE A 303 33.26 -54.70 15.22
CA PHE A 303 32.48 -55.24 14.08
C PHE A 303 32.86 -54.68 12.71
N GLN A 304 33.94 -53.89 12.61
CA GLN A 304 34.35 -53.26 11.37
C GLN A 304 34.63 -54.24 10.21
N ILE A 305 34.94 -55.50 10.51
CA ILE A 305 35.11 -56.52 9.48
C ILE A 305 33.76 -56.84 8.79
N TYR A 306 32.65 -56.68 9.51
CA TYR A 306 31.30 -56.99 9.02
C TYR A 306 30.49 -55.73 8.63
N LEU A 307 30.78 -54.62 9.30
CA LEU A 307 30.17 -53.31 9.11
C LEU A 307 31.27 -52.26 9.01
N PRO A 308 31.99 -52.20 7.87
CA PRO A 308 33.05 -51.21 7.70
C PRO A 308 32.49 -49.78 7.73
N TRP A 309 33.26 -48.87 8.30
CA TRP A 309 32.96 -47.46 8.18
C TRP A 309 33.07 -47.02 6.73
N ASP A 310 32.26 -45.98 6.34
CA ASP A 310 32.44 -45.36 5.04
C ASP A 310 33.87 -44.82 4.90
N GLU A 311 34.45 -44.88 3.68
CA GLU A 311 35.81 -44.45 3.36
C GLU A 311 36.15 -43.00 3.84
N ALA A 312 35.13 -42.18 4.05
CA ALA A 312 35.22 -40.79 4.49
C ALA A 312 35.29 -40.63 6.04
N VAL A 313 35.19 -41.71 6.83
CA VAL A 313 35.06 -41.67 8.29
C VAL A 313 36.29 -42.28 8.96
N ASP A 314 37.12 -41.39 9.53
CA ASP A 314 38.36 -41.80 10.20
C ASP A 314 38.20 -42.06 11.72
N SER A 315 37.08 -41.67 12.33
CA SER A 315 36.87 -41.79 13.79
C SER A 315 35.42 -41.90 14.18
N ALA A 316 35.13 -42.56 15.32
CA ALA A 316 33.80 -42.66 15.90
C ALA A 316 33.16 -41.29 16.21
N PHE A 317 33.95 -40.30 16.54
CA PHE A 317 33.47 -38.93 16.77
C PHE A 317 32.97 -38.27 15.46
N PHE A 318 33.71 -38.44 14.37
CA PHE A 318 33.33 -37.90 13.07
C PHE A 318 32.07 -38.58 12.51
N SER A 319 31.95 -39.91 12.72
CA SER A 319 30.73 -40.67 12.42
C SER A 319 29.53 -40.11 13.20
N GLY A 320 29.66 -39.86 14.49
CA GLY A 320 28.63 -39.25 15.30
C GLY A 320 28.22 -37.84 14.83
N PHE A 321 29.20 -37.04 14.37
CA PHE A 321 28.96 -35.72 13.80
C PHE A 321 28.15 -35.79 12.48
N LEU A 322 28.50 -36.69 11.58
CA LEU A 322 27.73 -36.92 10.36
C LEU A 322 26.32 -37.45 10.66
N SER A 323 26.24 -38.41 11.61
CA SER A 323 24.94 -38.97 12.04
C SER A 323 24.02 -37.93 12.67
N PHE A 324 24.56 -36.89 13.37
CA PHE A 324 23.76 -35.78 13.87
C PHE A 324 22.93 -35.09 12.74
N TRP A 325 23.61 -34.76 11.65
CA TRP A 325 22.93 -34.10 10.50
C TRP A 325 21.96 -35.06 9.82
N SER A 326 22.32 -36.34 9.72
CA SER A 326 21.41 -37.37 9.17
C SER A 326 20.16 -37.51 10.03
N TYR A 327 20.27 -37.49 11.37
CA TYR A 327 19.11 -37.52 12.26
C TYR A 327 18.22 -36.28 12.12
N ILE A 328 18.79 -35.10 11.93
CA ILE A 328 18.00 -33.89 11.64
C ILE A 328 17.19 -34.08 10.35
N ILE A 329 17.77 -34.68 9.32
CA ILE A 329 17.07 -34.96 8.06
C ILE A 329 15.97 -36.02 8.27
N ILE A 330 16.22 -37.10 8.98
CA ILE A 330 15.23 -38.18 9.21
C ILE A 330 14.06 -37.67 10.05
N LEU A 331 14.36 -36.90 11.10
CA LEU A 331 13.36 -36.38 12.02
C LEU A 331 12.61 -35.15 11.49
N ASN A 332 12.92 -34.65 10.27
CA ASN A 332 12.26 -33.48 9.70
C ASN A 332 10.74 -33.68 9.53
N THR A 333 10.28 -34.94 9.45
CA THR A 333 8.86 -35.29 9.35
C THR A 333 8.03 -34.78 10.55
N VAL A 334 8.68 -34.46 11.68
CA VAL A 334 8.03 -33.86 12.85
C VAL A 334 7.57 -32.43 12.55
N VAL A 335 8.25 -31.72 11.63
CA VAL A 335 7.80 -30.40 11.15
C VAL A 335 6.81 -30.60 10.00
N PRO A 336 5.52 -30.31 10.20
CA PRO A 336 4.50 -30.68 9.21
C PRO A 336 4.46 -29.67 8.06
N ILE A 337 5.26 -29.86 7.01
CA ILE A 337 5.21 -29.02 5.80
C ILE A 337 3.82 -29.03 5.16
N SER A 338 3.10 -30.15 5.25
CA SER A 338 1.74 -30.27 4.76
C SER A 338 0.78 -29.32 5.44
N LEU A 339 1.01 -28.95 6.72
CA LEU A 339 0.20 -27.98 7.43
C LEU A 339 0.29 -26.60 6.77
N TYR A 340 1.49 -26.16 6.39
CA TYR A 340 1.69 -24.87 5.72
C TYR A 340 0.99 -24.83 4.37
N VAL A 341 1.14 -25.89 3.57
CA VAL A 341 0.43 -26.02 2.29
C VAL A 341 -1.09 -25.96 2.50
N SER A 342 -1.60 -26.70 3.47
CA SER A 342 -3.04 -26.75 3.78
C SER A 342 -3.57 -25.41 4.21
N VAL A 343 -2.85 -24.68 5.07
CA VAL A 343 -3.26 -23.33 5.55
C VAL A 343 -3.36 -22.36 4.38
N GLU A 344 -2.38 -22.32 3.47
CA GLU A 344 -2.44 -21.42 2.32
C GLU A 344 -3.60 -21.77 1.37
N VAL A 345 -3.86 -23.05 1.14
CA VAL A 345 -5.00 -23.51 0.31
C VAL A 345 -6.33 -23.14 0.97
N ILE A 346 -6.45 -23.33 2.30
CA ILE A 346 -7.66 -22.97 3.07
C ILE A 346 -7.89 -21.45 3.02
N ARG A 347 -6.86 -20.64 3.20
CA ARG A 347 -6.94 -19.18 3.11
C ARG A 347 -7.44 -18.72 1.74
N LEU A 348 -6.93 -19.32 0.68
CA LEU A 348 -7.40 -19.06 -0.67
C LEU A 348 -8.88 -19.45 -0.84
N GLY A 349 -9.27 -20.63 -0.35
CA GLY A 349 -10.66 -21.09 -0.35
C GLY A 349 -11.60 -20.13 0.41
N HIS A 350 -11.21 -19.67 1.59
CA HIS A 350 -11.98 -18.68 2.36
C HIS A 350 -12.19 -17.38 1.59
N SER A 351 -11.17 -16.90 0.86
CA SER A 351 -11.30 -15.69 0.02
C SER A 351 -12.34 -15.86 -1.08
N TYR A 352 -12.38 -17.01 -1.73
CA TYR A 352 -13.41 -17.32 -2.72
C TYR A 352 -14.81 -17.39 -2.10
N PHE A 353 -14.98 -18.01 -0.94
CA PHE A 353 -16.27 -18.05 -0.25
C PHE A 353 -16.78 -16.66 0.13
N ILE A 354 -15.90 -15.77 0.58
CA ILE A 354 -16.25 -14.36 0.86
C ILE A 354 -16.74 -13.67 -0.42
N ASN A 355 -16.00 -13.82 -1.53
CA ASN A 355 -16.31 -13.15 -2.79
C ASN A 355 -17.61 -13.68 -3.44
N TRP A 356 -17.96 -14.93 -3.18
CA TRP A 356 -19.14 -15.56 -3.78
C TRP A 356 -20.39 -15.53 -2.91
N ASP A 357 -20.30 -15.06 -1.68
CA ASP A 357 -21.45 -15.01 -0.79
C ASP A 357 -22.48 -13.96 -1.24
N LYS A 358 -23.61 -14.45 -1.72
CA LYS A 358 -24.74 -13.61 -2.17
C LYS A 358 -25.33 -12.75 -1.05
N LYS A 359 -25.17 -13.12 0.22
CA LYS A 359 -25.64 -12.33 1.37
C LYS A 359 -24.77 -11.07 1.58
N MET A 360 -23.54 -11.09 1.10
CA MET A 360 -22.60 -9.96 1.13
C MET A 360 -22.56 -9.21 -0.21
N TYR A 361 -23.55 -9.40 -1.09
CA TYR A 361 -23.66 -8.70 -2.36
C TYR A 361 -24.53 -7.45 -2.23
N CYS A 362 -24.01 -6.29 -2.64
CA CYS A 362 -24.75 -5.04 -2.67
C CYS A 362 -25.43 -4.85 -4.05
N VAL A 363 -26.73 -5.08 -4.13
CA VAL A 363 -27.49 -5.00 -5.40
C VAL A 363 -27.51 -3.58 -5.97
N LYS A 364 -27.59 -2.53 -5.12
CA LYS A 364 -27.62 -1.12 -5.58
C LYS A 364 -26.35 -0.72 -6.32
N ARG A 365 -25.19 -1.28 -5.92
CA ARG A 365 -23.88 -1.00 -6.54
C ARG A 365 -23.42 -2.12 -7.47
N CYS A 366 -24.17 -3.20 -7.59
CA CYS A 366 -23.79 -4.41 -8.32
C CYS A 366 -22.38 -4.90 -7.92
N THR A 367 -22.05 -4.83 -6.62
CA THR A 367 -20.71 -5.11 -6.11
C THR A 367 -20.76 -6.22 -5.07
N PRO A 368 -20.01 -7.31 -5.24
CA PRO A 368 -19.82 -8.34 -4.21
C PRO A 368 -18.86 -7.85 -3.11
N ALA A 369 -18.82 -8.60 -2.02
CA ALA A 369 -17.70 -8.48 -1.09
C ALA A 369 -16.39 -8.92 -1.78
N GLU A 370 -15.30 -8.24 -1.52
CA GLU A 370 -13.98 -8.56 -2.07
C GLU A 370 -13.00 -8.83 -0.94
N ALA A 371 -12.49 -10.06 -0.87
CA ALA A 371 -11.35 -10.39 -0.03
C ALA A 371 -10.07 -9.91 -0.73
N ARG A 372 -9.57 -8.75 -0.35
CA ARG A 372 -8.38 -8.13 -0.96
C ARG A 372 -7.06 -8.69 -0.44
N THR A 373 -7.10 -9.43 0.66
CA THR A 373 -5.98 -10.21 1.17
C THR A 373 -6.49 -11.56 1.67
N THR A 374 -5.76 -12.62 1.43
CA THR A 374 -6.10 -13.95 1.91
C THR A 374 -5.67 -14.19 3.35
N THR A 375 -4.62 -13.49 3.80
CA THR A 375 -3.97 -13.75 5.10
C THR A 375 -4.73 -13.22 6.30
N LEU A 376 -5.58 -12.19 6.14
CA LEU A 376 -6.28 -11.55 7.26
C LEU A 376 -7.65 -12.17 7.60
N ASN A 377 -8.08 -13.20 6.86
CA ASN A 377 -9.39 -13.82 7.07
C ASN A 377 -9.56 -14.38 8.50
N GLU A 378 -8.49 -14.89 9.08
CA GLU A 378 -8.47 -15.48 10.42
C GLU A 378 -8.63 -14.42 11.52
N GLU A 379 -8.15 -13.20 11.28
CA GLU A 379 -8.28 -12.09 12.23
C GLU A 379 -9.73 -11.61 12.37
N LEU A 380 -10.57 -11.84 11.35
CA LEU A 380 -11.99 -11.45 11.40
C LEU A 380 -12.76 -12.12 12.54
N GLY A 381 -12.39 -13.36 12.91
CA GLY A 381 -12.97 -14.08 14.04
C GLY A 381 -12.49 -13.62 15.42
N GLN A 382 -11.46 -12.78 15.49
CA GLN A 382 -10.81 -12.33 16.73
C GLN A 382 -11.09 -10.85 17.04
N VAL A 383 -11.93 -10.18 16.23
CA VAL A 383 -12.26 -8.76 16.39
C VAL A 383 -13.10 -8.56 17.65
N GLU A 384 -12.58 -7.81 18.63
CA GLU A 384 -13.28 -7.38 19.84
C GLU A 384 -13.86 -5.98 19.70
N TYR A 385 -13.16 -5.06 19.05
CA TYR A 385 -13.53 -3.66 18.92
C TYR A 385 -13.52 -3.23 17.45
N ILE A 386 -14.55 -2.49 17.06
CA ILE A 386 -14.64 -1.87 15.74
C ILE A 386 -14.60 -0.35 15.90
N PHE A 387 -13.54 0.27 15.41
CA PHE A 387 -13.42 1.71 15.29
C PHE A 387 -13.84 2.10 13.87
N SER A 388 -14.90 2.89 13.77
CA SER A 388 -15.44 3.28 12.47
C SER A 388 -15.49 4.79 12.35
N ASP A 389 -15.10 5.31 11.20
CA ASP A 389 -15.39 6.67 10.81
C ASP A 389 -16.90 6.82 10.55
N LYS A 390 -17.44 8.03 10.73
CA LYS A 390 -18.86 8.30 10.51
C LYS A 390 -19.15 8.56 9.03
N THR A 391 -18.42 9.50 8.47
CA THR A 391 -18.71 10.06 7.15
C THR A 391 -18.27 9.12 6.04
N GLY A 392 -19.20 8.73 5.14
CA GLY A 392 -18.92 7.81 4.05
C GLY A 392 -18.83 6.33 4.44
N THR A 393 -18.68 6.01 5.74
CA THR A 393 -18.66 4.63 6.25
C THR A 393 -19.99 4.26 6.90
N LEU A 394 -20.45 5.01 7.90
CA LEU A 394 -21.74 4.83 8.55
C LEU A 394 -22.86 5.62 7.86
N THR A 395 -22.53 6.57 7.03
CA THR A 395 -23.44 7.41 6.25
C THR A 395 -23.12 7.30 4.77
N GLN A 396 -24.10 7.64 3.92
CA GLN A 396 -23.98 7.60 2.45
C GLN A 396 -23.38 8.88 1.85
N ASN A 397 -22.91 9.83 2.65
CA ASN A 397 -22.47 11.16 2.21
C ASN A 397 -23.54 11.93 1.41
N ILE A 398 -24.82 11.65 1.66
CA ILE A 398 -25.94 12.31 1.02
C ILE A 398 -26.68 13.12 2.07
N MET A 399 -26.74 14.44 1.87
CA MET A 399 -27.56 15.31 2.70
C MET A 399 -28.90 15.55 2.03
N VAL A 400 -29.98 15.21 2.73
CA VAL A 400 -31.35 15.45 2.30
C VAL A 400 -31.97 16.49 3.23
N PHE A 401 -32.49 17.56 2.65
CA PHE A 401 -33.23 18.56 3.41
C PHE A 401 -34.47 17.94 4.05
N SER A 402 -34.60 18.01 5.35
CA SER A 402 -35.73 17.46 6.11
C SER A 402 -36.59 18.56 6.70
N LYS A 403 -36.02 19.43 7.50
CA LYS A 403 -36.75 20.52 8.19
C LYS A 403 -35.84 21.72 8.41
N CYS A 404 -36.44 22.91 8.42
CA CYS A 404 -35.82 24.13 8.92
C CYS A 404 -36.73 24.85 9.92
N SER A 405 -36.17 25.74 10.69
CA SER A 405 -36.90 26.67 11.57
C SER A 405 -36.56 28.11 11.20
N VAL A 406 -37.57 28.89 10.97
CA VAL A 406 -37.44 30.34 10.71
C VAL A 406 -38.30 31.07 11.69
N ASN A 407 -37.72 31.97 12.48
CA ASN A 407 -38.41 32.76 13.52
C ASN A 407 -39.32 31.91 14.44
N GLY A 408 -38.77 30.75 14.90
CA GLY A 408 -39.47 29.82 15.80
C GLY A 408 -40.54 28.95 15.15
N ARG A 409 -40.84 29.10 13.83
CA ARG A 409 -41.75 28.25 13.09
C ARG A 409 -40.98 27.15 12.32
N SER A 410 -41.41 25.91 12.47
CA SER A 410 -40.81 24.76 11.80
C SER A 410 -41.43 24.53 10.44
N TYR A 411 -40.60 24.45 9.40
CA TYR A 411 -40.96 24.16 8.01
C TYR A 411 -40.31 22.88 7.52
N GLY A 412 -41.00 22.06 6.71
CA GLY A 412 -40.48 20.84 6.14
C GLY A 412 -41.55 19.76 6.02
N LYS A 413 -41.23 18.63 5.40
CA LYS A 413 -42.19 17.53 5.24
C LYS A 413 -42.63 16.98 6.60
N PRO A 414 -43.95 16.82 6.86
CA PRO A 414 -44.42 16.17 8.07
C PRO A 414 -43.97 14.70 8.08
N GLY A 415 -43.20 14.40 9.11
CA GLY A 415 -42.90 13.08 9.63
C GLY A 415 -42.75 11.90 8.65
N VAL A 416 -41.51 11.60 8.28
CA VAL A 416 -41.13 10.19 8.13
C VAL A 416 -41.19 9.55 9.53
N PRO A 417 -41.95 8.48 9.77
CA PRO A 417 -42.06 7.84 11.07
C PRO A 417 -40.68 7.48 11.59
N LYS A 418 -40.37 7.86 12.83
CA LYS A 418 -39.20 7.35 13.56
C LYS A 418 -39.17 5.83 13.36
N CYS A 419 -38.18 5.34 12.66
CA CYS A 419 -37.91 3.91 12.62
C CYS A 419 -37.83 3.45 14.08
N ARG A 420 -38.83 2.66 14.52
CA ARG A 420 -38.80 2.03 15.83
C ARG A 420 -37.47 1.31 15.92
N GLN A 421 -36.70 1.62 16.94
CA GLN A 421 -35.58 0.81 17.37
C GLN A 421 -36.09 -0.61 17.65
N SER A 422 -36.21 -1.41 16.61
CA SER A 422 -36.32 -2.86 16.77
C SER A 422 -34.94 -3.36 17.18
N ARG A 423 -34.89 -3.94 18.35
CA ARG A 423 -33.75 -4.68 18.89
C ARG A 423 -33.02 -5.38 17.75
N VAL A 424 -31.75 -5.00 17.58
CA VAL A 424 -30.82 -5.68 16.68
C VAL A 424 -30.62 -7.10 17.18
N ARG A 425 -31.40 -8.05 16.66
CA ARG A 425 -31.02 -9.44 16.54
C ARG A 425 -30.44 -9.61 15.15
N ASN A 426 -29.16 -9.85 15.10
CA ASN A 426 -28.38 -10.46 14.03
C ASN A 426 -29.10 -10.59 12.66
N GLN A 427 -29.15 -9.49 11.89
CA GLN A 427 -29.35 -9.56 10.45
C GLN A 427 -28.88 -8.25 9.81
N PHE A 428 -27.69 -8.29 9.22
CA PHE A 428 -27.33 -7.34 8.17
C PHE A 428 -28.29 -7.61 6.99
N CYS A 429 -29.43 -6.98 7.02
CA CYS A 429 -30.40 -7.04 5.92
C CYS A 429 -30.45 -5.69 5.24
N CYS A 430 -29.91 -5.61 4.03
CA CYS A 430 -30.31 -4.57 3.08
C CYS A 430 -31.79 -4.79 2.78
N ARG A 431 -32.71 -4.03 3.41
CA ARG A 431 -34.09 -3.96 2.96
C ARG A 431 -34.19 -2.91 1.86
N TYR A 432 -34.74 -3.37 0.77
CA TYR A 432 -35.30 -2.54 -0.29
C TYR A 432 -36.59 -1.88 0.19
N ASP A 433 -36.73 -0.59 -0.05
CA ASP A 433 -37.91 0.13 -0.49
C ASP A 433 -37.49 1.24 -1.45
#